data_41f893fa07837485307e80c8c7525bde
#
_entry.id   41f893fa07837485307e80c8c7525bde
#
_cell.length_a   1.000
_cell.length_b   1.000
_cell.length_c   1.000
_cell.angle_alpha   90.00
_cell.angle_beta   90.00
_cell.angle_gamma   90.00
#
_symmetry.space_group_name_H-M   'P 1'
#
loop_
_entity.id
_entity.type
_entity.pdbx_description
1 polymer ?
#
loop_
_entity_poly.entity_id
_entity_poly.type
_entity_poly.pdbx_seq_one_letter_code
_entity_poly.pdbx_strand_id
1 'polypeptide(L)'
;LRCDPAAVGADFVRVKRGGDITYHGPGQLVGYPLVNLQPKRGNDGPADSVAYVCAVEQVIINSLHEIGLTNAGRFAGYPGVWLDVDTNPRKICAIGVRVSRRRTMHGFAVNVHTDLEYMSTNIIPCGIDEYPVTSIAAEGIEISMQDFTAVVARHAADTWGNGEMERQDVAWKQTPDDLSAFSRGEGPGQPVRMLS
;
A
#
# COMPACT_ATOMS: atom_id res chain seq x y z
N LEU A 1 -5.81 -0.85 18.84
CA LEU A 1 -7.18 -1.37 18.70
C LEU A 1 -8.10 -0.63 19.64
N ARG A 2 -9.31 -0.30 19.19
CA ARG A 2 -10.39 0.30 19.98
C ARG A 2 -11.48 -0.71 20.32
N CYS A 3 -11.47 -1.90 19.69
CA CYS A 3 -12.45 -2.96 19.88
C CYS A 3 -11.81 -4.35 19.73
N ASP A 4 -12.58 -5.41 20.04
CA ASP A 4 -12.25 -6.79 19.66
C ASP A 4 -12.47 -6.93 18.14
N PRO A 5 -11.45 -7.29 17.36
CA PRO A 5 -11.57 -7.46 15.89
C PRO A 5 -12.68 -8.45 15.51
N ALA A 6 -12.80 -9.57 16.20
CA ALA A 6 -13.81 -10.58 15.90
C ALA A 6 -15.24 -10.05 16.06
N ALA A 7 -15.47 -9.12 16.99
CA ALA A 7 -16.78 -8.51 17.23
C ALA A 7 -17.25 -7.60 16.05
N VAL A 8 -16.32 -7.15 15.23
CA VAL A 8 -16.60 -6.30 14.07
C VAL A 8 -16.31 -7.01 12.73
N GLY A 9 -16.13 -8.32 12.76
CA GLY A 9 -15.91 -9.13 11.56
C GLY A 9 -14.54 -8.94 10.91
N ALA A 10 -13.53 -8.53 11.68
CA ALA A 10 -12.16 -8.35 11.20
C ALA A 10 -11.22 -9.43 11.71
N ASP A 11 -10.28 -9.84 10.86
CA ASP A 11 -9.17 -10.70 11.27
C ASP A 11 -8.01 -9.87 11.81
N PHE A 12 -7.41 -10.29 12.91
CA PHE A 12 -6.22 -9.67 13.46
C PHE A 12 -4.98 -10.53 13.22
N VAL A 13 -4.06 -9.99 12.42
CA VAL A 13 -2.81 -10.68 12.06
C VAL A 13 -1.61 -9.87 12.53
N ARG A 14 -0.74 -10.49 13.33
CA ARG A 14 0.51 -9.87 13.78
C ARG A 14 1.61 -10.12 12.75
N VAL A 15 2.16 -9.04 12.19
CA VAL A 15 3.22 -9.07 11.17
C VAL A 15 4.45 -8.28 11.63
N LYS A 16 5.62 -8.61 11.06
CA LYS A 16 6.87 -7.91 11.35
C LYS A 16 7.17 -6.86 10.27
N ARG A 17 6.71 -5.62 10.44
CA ARG A 17 6.99 -4.45 9.60
C ARG A 17 7.20 -3.20 10.45
N GLY A 18 7.69 -2.13 9.85
CA GLY A 18 7.72 -0.81 10.50
C GLY A 18 6.31 -0.22 10.68
N GLY A 19 6.18 0.69 11.62
CA GLY A 19 4.91 1.30 11.99
C GLY A 19 4.09 0.48 12.97
N ASP A 20 2.93 1.02 13.36
CA ASP A 20 1.98 0.42 14.30
C ASP A 20 0.83 -0.26 13.54
N ILE A 21 -0.29 -0.51 14.21
CA ILE A 21 -1.48 -1.15 13.63
C ILE A 21 -1.98 -0.40 12.39
N THR A 22 -2.40 -1.15 11.39
CA THR A 22 -3.06 -0.61 10.19
C THR A 22 -4.30 -1.42 9.87
N TYR A 23 -5.14 -0.88 9.02
CA TYR A 23 -6.33 -1.52 8.47
C TYR A 23 -6.09 -1.86 7.01
N HIS A 24 -6.55 -3.04 6.61
CA HIS A 24 -6.68 -3.42 5.21
C HIS A 24 -8.10 -3.92 4.98
N GLY A 25 -8.80 -3.35 4.01
CA GLY A 25 -10.17 -3.72 3.71
C GLY A 25 -10.65 -3.26 2.34
N PRO A 26 -11.92 -3.53 2.00
CA PRO A 26 -12.51 -3.14 0.73
C PRO A 26 -12.30 -1.65 0.42
N GLY A 27 -12.04 -1.35 -0.85
CA GLY A 27 -11.81 0.02 -1.29
C GLY A 27 -10.41 0.57 -1.02
N GLN A 28 -9.50 -0.22 -0.43
CA GLN A 28 -8.11 0.18 -0.20
C GLN A 28 -7.18 -0.51 -1.19
N LEU A 29 -6.31 0.26 -1.87
CA LEU A 29 -5.24 -0.29 -2.71
C LEU A 29 -4.04 -0.61 -1.84
N VAL A 30 -3.71 -1.90 -1.72
CA VAL A 30 -2.51 -2.37 -1.03
C VAL A 30 -1.45 -2.77 -2.06
N GLY A 31 -0.26 -2.18 -1.96
CA GLY A 31 0.85 -2.44 -2.86
C GLY A 31 2.11 -2.85 -2.11
N TYR A 32 2.77 -3.92 -2.59
CA TYR A 32 4.03 -4.44 -2.04
C TYR A 32 5.14 -4.38 -3.10
N PRO A 33 5.87 -3.26 -3.24
CA PRO A 33 7.02 -3.20 -4.14
C PRO A 33 8.14 -4.11 -3.61
N LEU A 34 8.45 -5.16 -4.34
CA LEU A 34 9.51 -6.13 -4.00
C LEU A 34 10.78 -5.78 -4.75
N VAL A 35 11.66 -5.03 -4.10
CA VAL A 35 12.86 -4.44 -4.69
C VAL A 35 14.12 -4.94 -3.95
N ASN A 36 15.21 -5.07 -4.69
CA ASN A 36 16.54 -5.30 -4.10
C ASN A 36 17.25 -3.96 -3.94
N LEU A 37 17.37 -3.50 -2.69
CA LEU A 37 17.95 -2.19 -2.39
C LEU A 37 19.48 -2.20 -2.50
N GLN A 38 19.99 -1.11 -3.03
CA GLN A 38 21.42 -0.84 -3.01
C GLN A 38 21.91 -0.48 -1.59
N PRO A 39 23.15 -0.79 -1.23
CA PRO A 39 23.70 -0.38 0.04
C PRO A 39 23.87 1.15 0.10
N LYS A 40 23.65 1.73 1.28
CA LYS A 40 23.77 3.18 1.52
C LYS A 40 25.20 3.69 1.31
N ARG A 41 26.21 2.88 1.62
CA ARG A 41 27.64 3.20 1.45
C ARG A 41 28.41 1.93 1.11
N GLY A 42 29.12 1.94 -0.03
CA GLY A 42 29.95 0.80 -0.45
C GLY A 42 29.14 -0.48 -0.71
N ASN A 43 29.81 -1.54 -1.15
CA ASN A 43 29.14 -2.78 -1.57
C ASN A 43 28.55 -3.62 -0.42
N ASP A 44 28.98 -3.42 0.82
CA ASP A 44 28.62 -4.23 1.99
C ASP A 44 27.82 -3.47 3.07
N GLY A 45 27.43 -2.22 2.79
CA GLY A 45 26.65 -1.38 3.72
C GLY A 45 25.19 -1.85 3.90
N PRO A 46 24.51 -1.36 4.94
CA PRO A 46 23.08 -1.57 5.12
C PRO A 46 22.28 -0.93 3.96
N ALA A 47 21.14 -1.52 3.65
CA ALA A 47 20.22 -0.97 2.67
C ALA A 47 19.74 0.44 3.09
N ASP A 48 19.56 1.35 2.13
CA ASP A 48 18.98 2.66 2.39
C ASP A 48 17.44 2.56 2.45
N SER A 49 16.95 2.17 3.63
CA SER A 49 15.52 2.04 3.87
C SER A 49 14.78 3.39 3.88
N VAL A 50 15.47 4.48 4.22
CA VAL A 50 14.88 5.83 4.23
C VAL A 50 14.65 6.28 2.79
N ALA A 51 15.67 6.17 1.93
CA ALA A 51 15.52 6.48 0.51
C ALA A 51 14.44 5.63 -0.16
N TYR A 52 14.31 4.36 0.24
CA TYR A 52 13.24 3.49 -0.27
C TYR A 52 11.85 3.97 0.15
N VAL A 53 11.65 4.34 1.43
CA VAL A 53 10.37 4.89 1.89
C VAL A 53 10.04 6.18 1.15
N CYS A 54 11.01 7.08 1.00
CA CYS A 54 10.83 8.31 0.21
C CYS A 54 10.47 8.02 -1.27
N ALA A 55 11.03 6.97 -1.86
CA ALA A 55 10.67 6.56 -3.23
C ALA A 55 9.23 6.03 -3.31
N VAL A 56 8.80 5.22 -2.33
CA VAL A 56 7.40 4.76 -2.23
C VAL A 56 6.45 5.94 -2.08
N GLU A 57 6.76 6.89 -1.19
CA GLU A 57 5.96 8.12 -1.05
C GLU A 57 5.89 8.89 -2.37
N GLN A 58 7.01 9.02 -3.09
CA GLN A 58 7.04 9.76 -4.35
C GLN A 58 6.18 9.10 -5.43
N VAL A 59 6.20 7.78 -5.55
CA VAL A 59 5.32 7.04 -6.47
C VAL A 59 3.86 7.37 -6.19
N ILE A 60 3.44 7.33 -4.93
CA ILE A 60 2.06 7.62 -4.55
C ILE A 60 1.71 9.11 -4.73
N ILE A 61 2.61 10.03 -4.37
CA ILE A 61 2.41 11.47 -4.60
C ILE A 61 2.22 11.75 -6.09
N ASN A 62 3.09 11.22 -6.96
CA ASN A 62 2.96 11.40 -8.40
C ASN A 62 1.65 10.83 -8.93
N SER A 63 1.24 9.65 -8.43
CA SER A 63 -0.02 9.02 -8.81
C SER A 63 -1.25 9.85 -8.40
N LEU A 64 -1.22 10.44 -7.21
CA LEU A 64 -2.29 11.31 -6.71
C LEU A 64 -2.33 12.64 -7.47
N HIS A 65 -1.17 13.24 -7.77
CA HIS A 65 -1.09 14.45 -8.59
C HIS A 65 -1.67 14.24 -9.99
N GLU A 66 -1.39 13.10 -10.61
CA GLU A 66 -1.89 12.78 -11.95
C GLU A 66 -3.42 12.72 -12.01
N ILE A 67 -4.07 12.25 -10.94
CA ILE A 67 -5.53 12.19 -10.86
C ILE A 67 -6.16 13.48 -10.33
N GLY A 68 -5.37 14.54 -10.08
CA GLY A 68 -5.86 15.87 -9.69
C GLY A 68 -5.69 16.22 -8.21
N LEU A 69 -5.20 15.33 -7.35
CA LEU A 69 -4.92 15.65 -5.93
C LEU A 69 -3.51 16.26 -5.79
N THR A 70 -3.35 17.47 -6.30
CA THR A 70 -2.05 18.18 -6.37
C THR A 70 -1.53 18.69 -5.02
N ASN A 71 -2.35 18.65 -3.96
CA ASN A 71 -2.02 18.97 -2.59
C ASN A 71 -1.45 17.78 -1.80
N ALA A 72 -1.19 16.65 -2.46
CA ALA A 72 -0.56 15.48 -1.86
C ALA A 72 0.94 15.73 -1.63
N GLY A 73 1.43 15.33 -0.44
CA GLY A 73 2.82 15.54 -0.07
C GLY A 73 3.26 14.70 1.13
N ARG A 74 4.48 15.00 1.60
CA ARG A 74 5.07 14.41 2.81
C ARG A 74 4.81 15.29 4.00
N PHE A 75 4.46 14.68 5.13
CA PHE A 75 4.31 15.39 6.40
C PHE A 75 5.50 15.03 7.31
N ALA A 76 6.28 16.04 7.70
CA ALA A 76 7.51 15.84 8.45
C ALA A 76 7.26 15.12 9.79
N GLY A 77 7.99 14.04 10.03
CA GLY A 77 7.83 13.20 11.23
C GLY A 77 6.76 12.11 11.12
N TYR A 78 5.93 12.12 10.07
CA TYR A 78 4.81 11.19 9.90
C TYR A 78 4.90 10.45 8.56
N PRO A 79 5.58 9.30 8.47
CA PRO A 79 5.71 8.54 7.23
C PRO A 79 4.36 8.22 6.59
N GLY A 80 4.31 8.30 5.25
CA GLY A 80 3.13 8.12 4.45
C GLY A 80 2.86 9.31 3.54
N VAL A 81 1.72 9.30 2.85
CA VAL A 81 1.31 10.42 2.00
C VAL A 81 0.10 11.11 2.62
N TRP A 82 0.16 12.42 2.61
CA TRP A 82 -0.77 13.30 3.27
C TRP A 82 -1.28 14.36 2.30
N LEU A 83 -2.47 14.89 2.57
CA LEU A 83 -3.02 16.06 1.88
C LEU A 83 -2.97 17.26 2.81
N ASP A 84 -2.86 18.45 2.22
CA ASP A 84 -2.92 19.75 2.92
C ASP A 84 -2.03 19.84 4.16
N VAL A 85 -0.78 19.43 4.02
CA VAL A 85 0.18 19.25 5.12
C VAL A 85 0.44 20.51 5.95
N ASP A 86 0.24 21.69 5.38
CA ASP A 86 0.49 22.98 6.02
C ASP A 86 -0.76 23.58 6.71
N THR A 87 -1.95 23.07 6.41
CA THR A 87 -3.21 23.68 6.85
C THR A 87 -4.12 22.73 7.60
N ASN A 88 -4.40 21.57 7.03
CA ASN A 88 -5.31 20.57 7.58
C ASN A 88 -4.84 19.15 7.18
N PRO A 89 -3.75 18.64 7.79
CA PRO A 89 -3.15 17.38 7.40
C PRO A 89 -4.11 16.20 7.52
N ARG A 90 -4.29 15.46 6.42
CA ARG A 90 -5.11 14.23 6.36
C ARG A 90 -4.32 13.13 5.67
N LYS A 91 -4.22 11.96 6.31
CA LYS A 91 -3.46 10.84 5.77
C LYS A 91 -4.28 10.08 4.73
N ILE A 92 -3.79 10.01 3.50
CA ILE A 92 -4.40 9.24 2.41
C ILE A 92 -3.71 7.90 2.17
N CYS A 93 -2.41 7.80 2.50
CA CYS A 93 -1.63 6.58 2.32
C CYS A 93 -0.81 6.25 3.56
N ALA A 94 -0.98 5.04 4.08
CA ALA A 94 -0.12 4.46 5.10
C ALA A 94 1.03 3.70 4.45
N ILE A 95 2.23 3.76 5.08
CA ILE A 95 3.42 3.01 4.64
C ILE A 95 3.98 2.23 5.82
N GLY A 96 4.20 0.94 5.59
CA GLY A 96 4.82 0.07 6.58
C GLY A 96 5.65 -1.00 5.90
N VAL A 97 6.97 -0.85 5.89
CA VAL A 97 7.89 -1.72 5.17
C VAL A 97 8.76 -2.55 6.11
N ARG A 98 9.28 -3.63 5.59
CA ARG A 98 10.38 -4.40 6.19
C ARG A 98 11.47 -4.59 5.15
N VAL A 99 12.71 -4.46 5.58
CA VAL A 99 13.88 -4.79 4.76
C VAL A 99 14.61 -5.95 5.40
N SER A 100 14.86 -7.00 4.63
CA SER A 100 15.63 -8.16 5.07
C SER A 100 16.60 -8.60 3.98
N ARG A 101 17.87 -8.70 4.29
CA ARG A 101 18.92 -9.01 3.31
C ARG A 101 18.84 -8.14 2.04
N ARG A 102 18.58 -6.83 2.24
CA ARG A 102 18.38 -5.81 1.21
C ARG A 102 17.13 -5.98 0.34
N ARG A 103 16.28 -6.96 0.60
CA ARG A 103 14.99 -7.13 -0.08
C ARG A 103 13.88 -6.50 0.73
N THR A 104 13.01 -5.80 0.04
CA THR A 104 11.83 -5.15 0.63
C THR A 104 10.68 -6.13 0.76
N MET A 105 9.85 -5.92 1.78
CA MET A 105 8.62 -6.65 2.05
C MET A 105 7.57 -5.68 2.57
N HIS A 106 6.30 -6.00 2.39
CA HIS A 106 5.19 -5.09 2.66
C HIS A 106 5.30 -3.83 1.77
N GLY A 107 4.67 -2.73 2.14
CA GLY A 107 4.69 -1.54 1.30
C GLY A 107 3.73 -0.48 1.77
N PHE A 108 2.71 -0.20 0.99
CA PHE A 108 1.79 0.91 1.19
C PHE A 108 0.32 0.47 1.11
N ALA A 109 -0.54 1.31 1.65
CA ALA A 109 -2.00 1.19 1.55
C ALA A 109 -2.61 2.57 1.29
N VAL A 110 -3.18 2.77 0.09
CA VAL A 110 -3.88 3.98 -0.31
C VAL A 110 -5.37 3.79 -0.14
N ASN A 111 -6.02 4.72 0.55
CA ASN A 111 -7.46 4.75 0.67
C ASN A 111 -8.06 5.30 -0.62
N VAL A 112 -8.67 4.44 -1.45
CA VAL A 112 -9.36 4.84 -2.69
C VAL A 112 -10.84 5.10 -2.40
N HIS A 113 -11.60 4.06 -2.03
CA HIS A 113 -13.01 4.12 -1.62
C HIS A 113 -13.21 3.48 -0.25
N THR A 114 -12.17 3.52 0.60
CA THR A 114 -12.13 2.88 1.90
C THR A 114 -13.22 3.41 2.80
N ASP A 115 -13.88 2.53 3.57
CA ASP A 115 -14.77 2.92 4.66
C ASP A 115 -13.93 3.50 5.80
N LEU A 116 -13.85 4.84 5.82
CA LEU A 116 -13.04 5.59 6.78
C LEU A 116 -13.67 5.59 8.17
N GLU A 117 -15.00 5.49 8.27
CA GLU A 117 -15.71 5.41 9.53
C GLU A 117 -15.42 4.09 10.22
N TYR A 118 -15.54 2.98 9.49
CA TYR A 118 -15.17 1.66 10.00
C TYR A 118 -13.69 1.64 10.46
N MET A 119 -12.78 2.18 9.65
CA MET A 119 -11.36 2.23 9.97
C MET A 119 -11.08 3.02 11.24
N SER A 120 -11.57 4.26 11.36
CA SER A 120 -11.28 5.17 12.48
C SER A 120 -11.99 4.78 13.78
N THR A 121 -13.15 4.14 13.68
CA THR A 121 -13.88 3.65 14.85
C THR A 121 -13.18 2.47 15.52
N ASN A 122 -12.55 1.60 14.74
CA ASN A 122 -12.02 0.32 15.23
C ASN A 122 -10.52 0.36 15.57
N ILE A 123 -9.75 1.26 14.95
CA ILE A 123 -8.33 1.43 15.24
C ILE A 123 -7.95 2.90 15.40
N ILE A 124 -6.75 3.15 15.97
CA ILE A 124 -6.01 4.40 15.81
C ILE A 124 -5.01 4.15 14.67
N PRO A 125 -5.27 4.66 13.45
CA PRO A 125 -4.44 4.32 12.31
C PRO A 125 -2.99 4.75 12.51
N CYS A 126 -2.06 3.80 12.42
CA CYS A 126 -0.61 4.03 12.63
C CYS A 126 -0.26 4.62 14.02
N GLY A 127 -1.14 4.49 15.03
CA GLY A 127 -0.94 5.12 16.34
C GLY A 127 -1.06 6.65 16.34
N ILE A 128 -1.57 7.26 15.27
CA ILE A 128 -1.71 8.70 15.11
C ILE A 128 -3.17 9.07 15.32
N ASP A 129 -3.49 9.60 16.49
CA ASP A 129 -4.86 10.04 16.86
C ASP A 129 -5.07 11.55 16.61
N GLU A 130 -3.99 12.28 16.36
CA GLU A 130 -3.98 13.74 16.20
C GLU A 130 -4.49 14.20 14.84
N TYR A 131 -4.37 13.37 13.81
CA TYR A 131 -4.68 13.71 12.43
C TYR A 131 -5.63 12.69 11.80
N PRO A 132 -6.67 13.15 11.08
CA PRO A 132 -7.62 12.27 10.44
C PRO A 132 -7.01 11.53 9.22
N VAL A 133 -7.71 10.48 8.82
CA VAL A 133 -7.49 9.80 7.54
C VAL A 133 -8.47 10.33 6.50
N THR A 134 -8.09 10.21 5.21
CA THR A 134 -8.95 10.52 4.08
C THR A 134 -8.84 9.45 3.00
N SER A 135 -9.62 9.58 1.92
CA SER A 135 -9.59 8.71 0.75
C SER A 135 -9.75 9.54 -0.53
N ILE A 136 -9.38 8.97 -1.68
CA ILE A 136 -9.55 9.62 -2.99
C ILE A 136 -11.02 10.01 -3.19
N ALA A 137 -11.96 9.12 -2.87
CA ALA A 137 -13.39 9.40 -2.98
C ALA A 137 -13.86 10.49 -2.02
N ALA A 138 -13.36 10.53 -0.77
CA ALA A 138 -13.69 11.58 0.20
C ALA A 138 -13.17 12.96 -0.22
N GLU A 139 -12.12 13.02 -1.01
CA GLU A 139 -11.57 14.24 -1.62
C GLU A 139 -12.29 14.64 -2.94
N GLY A 140 -13.37 13.94 -3.30
CA GLY A 140 -14.22 14.28 -4.43
C GLY A 140 -13.71 13.78 -5.80
N ILE A 141 -12.74 12.91 -5.84
CA ILE A 141 -12.25 12.29 -7.09
C ILE A 141 -12.90 10.93 -7.29
N GLU A 142 -13.57 10.79 -8.44
CA GLU A 142 -14.13 9.50 -8.88
C GLU A 142 -13.13 8.78 -9.79
N ILE A 143 -12.59 7.67 -9.31
CA ILE A 143 -11.69 6.81 -10.08
C ILE A 143 -11.92 5.35 -9.69
N SER A 144 -11.92 4.44 -10.66
CA SER A 144 -12.02 3.01 -10.35
C SER A 144 -10.73 2.50 -9.68
N MET A 145 -10.85 1.43 -8.87
CA MET A 145 -9.68 0.75 -8.30
C MET A 145 -8.72 0.27 -9.39
N GLN A 146 -9.26 -0.21 -10.51
CA GLN A 146 -8.47 -0.69 -11.64
C GLN A 146 -7.67 0.43 -12.29
N ASP A 147 -8.29 1.58 -12.56
CA ASP A 147 -7.63 2.72 -13.19
C ASP A 147 -6.55 3.32 -12.28
N PHE A 148 -6.87 3.49 -10.99
CA PHE A 148 -5.87 3.98 -10.04
C PHE A 148 -4.71 3.00 -9.87
N THR A 149 -4.98 1.69 -9.85
CA THR A 149 -3.92 0.66 -9.85
C THR A 149 -3.01 0.78 -11.06
N ALA A 150 -3.56 1.05 -12.25
CA ALA A 150 -2.78 1.22 -13.48
C ALA A 150 -1.88 2.47 -13.41
N VAL A 151 -2.38 3.59 -12.86
CA VAL A 151 -1.59 4.80 -12.61
C VAL A 151 -0.42 4.52 -11.67
N VAL A 152 -0.68 3.89 -10.51
CA VAL A 152 0.36 3.56 -9.54
C VAL A 152 1.39 2.58 -10.11
N ALA A 153 0.95 1.57 -10.86
CA ALA A 153 1.85 0.58 -11.47
C ALA A 153 2.81 1.23 -12.48
N ARG A 154 2.37 2.18 -13.28
CA ARG A 154 3.21 2.93 -14.22
C ARG A 154 4.27 3.76 -13.49
N HIS A 155 3.89 4.55 -12.49
CA HIS A 155 4.86 5.31 -11.69
C HIS A 155 5.85 4.42 -10.94
N ALA A 156 5.41 3.23 -10.52
CA ALA A 156 6.29 2.24 -9.91
C ALA A 156 7.29 1.64 -10.91
N ALA A 157 6.85 1.34 -12.14
CA ALA A 157 7.71 0.85 -13.22
C ALA A 157 8.76 1.89 -13.63
N ASP A 158 8.38 3.16 -13.70
CA ASP A 158 9.31 4.27 -13.97
C ASP A 158 10.34 4.45 -12.84
N THR A 159 9.93 4.19 -11.58
CA THR A 159 10.80 4.40 -10.41
C THR A 159 11.79 3.26 -10.19
N TRP A 160 11.38 2.00 -10.37
CA TRP A 160 12.18 0.81 -10.03
C TRP A 160 12.49 -0.11 -11.20
N GLY A 161 11.90 0.12 -12.36
CA GLY A 161 12.08 -0.65 -13.59
C GLY A 161 12.71 0.20 -14.71
N ASN A 162 12.41 -0.20 -15.92
CA ASN A 162 12.79 0.49 -17.16
C ASN A 162 11.56 1.12 -17.86
N GLY A 163 10.44 1.27 -17.16
CA GLY A 163 9.16 1.72 -17.71
C GLY A 163 8.33 0.63 -18.40
N GLU A 164 8.90 -0.56 -18.62
CA GLU A 164 8.15 -1.70 -19.15
C GLU A 164 7.40 -2.42 -18.03
N MET A 165 6.19 -2.88 -18.33
CA MET A 165 5.34 -3.62 -17.38
C MET A 165 4.76 -4.87 -18.02
N GLU A 166 4.82 -5.97 -17.28
CA GLU A 166 4.00 -7.13 -17.53
C GLU A 166 2.98 -7.25 -16.39
N ARG A 167 1.69 -7.34 -16.74
CA ARG A 167 0.62 -7.49 -15.77
C ARG A 167 0.12 -8.92 -15.74
N GLN A 168 0.04 -9.50 -14.55
CA GLN A 168 -0.57 -10.79 -14.31
C GLN A 168 -1.65 -10.63 -13.24
N ASP A 169 -2.90 -10.88 -13.61
CA ASP A 169 -4.03 -10.84 -12.69
C ASP A 169 -4.30 -12.23 -12.13
N VAL A 170 -4.34 -12.34 -10.81
CA VAL A 170 -4.60 -13.59 -10.09
C VAL A 170 -5.97 -13.49 -9.43
N ALA A 171 -6.91 -14.34 -9.83
CA ALA A 171 -8.18 -14.48 -9.15
C ALA A 171 -8.11 -15.58 -8.08
N TRP A 172 -8.31 -15.21 -6.82
CA TRP A 172 -8.44 -16.17 -5.73
C TRP A 172 -9.86 -16.74 -5.70
N LYS A 173 -9.99 -18.03 -5.99
CA LYS A 173 -11.21 -18.76 -5.64
C LYS A 173 -10.99 -19.38 -4.26
N GLN A 174 -11.82 -19.01 -3.30
CA GLN A 174 -11.89 -19.75 -2.05
C GLN A 174 -12.51 -21.12 -2.36
N THR A 175 -11.66 -22.13 -2.53
CA THR A 175 -12.09 -23.52 -2.37
C THR A 175 -11.83 -23.88 -0.94
N PRO A 176 -12.86 -24.22 -0.14
CA PRO A 176 -12.64 -24.69 1.22
C PRO A 176 -11.71 -25.92 1.17
N ASP A 177 -10.70 -25.93 2.00
CA ASP A 177 -9.98 -27.10 2.53
C ASP A 177 -8.99 -27.87 1.64
N ASP A 178 -8.63 -27.45 0.41
CA ASP A 178 -7.60 -28.17 -0.34
C ASP A 178 -6.39 -27.32 -0.74
N LEU A 179 -5.40 -27.24 0.13
CA LEU A 179 -4.09 -26.67 -0.16
C LEU A 179 -3.23 -27.61 -1.02
N SER A 180 -3.63 -28.84 -1.25
CA SER A 180 -2.86 -29.83 -2.02
C SER A 180 -2.77 -29.48 -3.51
N ALA A 181 -3.79 -28.84 -4.07
CA ALA A 181 -3.76 -28.30 -5.43
C ALA A 181 -2.73 -27.19 -5.59
N PHE A 182 -2.55 -26.33 -4.56
CA PHE A 182 -1.56 -25.28 -4.56
C PHE A 182 -0.12 -25.85 -4.57
N SER A 183 0.13 -26.92 -3.81
CA SER A 183 1.45 -27.58 -3.77
C SER A 183 1.81 -28.31 -5.09
N ARG A 184 0.81 -28.67 -5.89
CA ARG A 184 1.00 -29.26 -7.23
C ARG A 184 1.03 -28.24 -8.37
N GLY A 185 0.92 -26.91 -8.06
CA GLY A 185 0.79 -25.87 -9.09
C GLY A 185 -0.57 -25.86 -9.82
N GLU A 186 -1.56 -26.59 -9.31
CA GLU A 186 -2.91 -26.70 -9.88
C GLU A 186 -3.95 -25.86 -9.12
N GLY A 187 -3.50 -25.07 -8.13
CA GLY A 187 -4.38 -24.28 -7.28
C GLY A 187 -5.01 -23.08 -7.99
N PRO A 188 -6.05 -22.47 -7.38
CA PRO A 188 -6.62 -21.22 -7.86
C PRO A 188 -5.51 -20.15 -7.79
N GLY A 189 -5.07 -19.69 -8.95
CA GLY A 189 -3.94 -18.74 -9.05
C GLY A 189 -2.98 -19.04 -10.19
N GLN A 190 -3.33 -19.92 -11.12
CA GLN A 190 -2.62 -19.94 -12.40
C GLN A 190 -2.77 -18.55 -13.04
N PRO A 191 -1.68 -17.88 -13.43
CA PRO A 191 -1.76 -16.59 -14.09
C PRO A 191 -2.62 -16.74 -15.34
N VAL A 192 -3.71 -15.99 -15.42
CA VAL A 192 -4.48 -15.88 -16.67
C VAL A 192 -3.59 -15.06 -17.60
N ARG A 193 -2.86 -15.71 -18.51
CA ARG A 193 -2.23 -15.03 -19.63
C ARG A 193 -3.35 -14.43 -20.48
N MET A 194 -3.51 -13.15 -20.41
CA MET A 194 -4.25 -12.44 -21.46
C MET A 194 -3.36 -12.44 -22.68
N LEU A 195 -3.71 -13.26 -23.66
CA LEU A 195 -3.13 -13.16 -24.98
C LEU A 195 -3.60 -11.82 -25.59
N SER A 196 -2.62 -11.01 -25.96
CA SER A 196 -2.78 -9.75 -26.69
C SER A 196 -3.53 -9.92 -28.00
#